data_7b2e00622f60dd3c0280065ec905050e
#
_entry.id   7b2e00622f60dd3c0280065ec905050e
#
_cell.length_a   1.000
_cell.length_b   1.000
_cell.length_c   1.000
_cell.angle_alpha   90.00
_cell.angle_beta   90.00
_cell.angle_gamma   90.00
#
_symmetry.space_group_name_H-M   'P 1'
#
loop_
_entity.id
_entity.type
_entity.pdbx_description
1 polymer ?
#
loop_
_entity_poly.entity_id
_entity_poly.type
_entity_poly.pdbx_seq_one_letter_code
_entity_poly.pdbx_strand_id
1 'polypeptide(L)'
;MLLAEIKHRKFNFLIATMTAAAAICIWLTAEESLANFDQNTEAQLSFLENETNAEMIQLENDIRKTMKGLGFNVFLFPKGEEIWQIKERGYSEQTISEDSVHKLAESGIVTVNHLLPQLSKRVSWEEQNRSILLIGVEGQVPIAHRSKKKPIMNPLALGTINLGYDLHKSLGLKKGDQVTLNDQTYTLAQTYPPRNFRDDSSAWIHLDEAQKLFEQPNRINAILALGCNCASVDRLGEIRSEISKILPEVQIIELGSSAMVRAEARNKAGDRARKARATIIKSREAARFERARFSSVLSPIIISGAFLALAYLSFANVRERLPEIGTLRAIGVSNLKIAILLLTRAALIGLLATCLTFSISKAFSFSFPPLSWLFIPLVSAAATWLSTIYALTRDSVVLLRCN
;
A
#
# COMPACT_ATOMS: atom_id res chain seq x y z
N MET A 1 61.42 8.84 -23.42
CA MET A 1 60.85 8.79 -24.78
C MET A 1 59.37 9.17 -24.76
N LEU A 2 58.49 8.48 -24.02
CA LEU A 2 57.06 8.73 -23.98
C LEU A 2 56.66 10.13 -23.51
N LEU A 3 57.28 10.66 -22.42
CA LEU A 3 57.03 12.02 -21.92
C LEU A 3 57.47 13.12 -22.91
N ALA A 4 58.61 12.93 -23.60
CA ALA A 4 59.07 13.84 -24.63
C ALA A 4 58.11 13.90 -25.83
N GLU A 5 57.54 12.76 -26.21
CA GLU A 5 56.53 12.60 -27.23
C GLU A 5 55.22 13.34 -26.85
N ILE A 6 54.70 13.15 -25.63
CA ILE A 6 53.48 13.80 -25.16
C ILE A 6 53.68 15.33 -25.17
N LYS A 7 54.88 15.80 -24.74
CA LYS A 7 55.23 17.24 -24.73
C LYS A 7 55.26 17.85 -26.13
N HIS A 8 55.79 17.11 -27.09
CA HIS A 8 55.90 17.59 -28.48
C HIS A 8 54.55 17.58 -29.21
N ARG A 9 53.65 16.60 -28.91
CA ARG A 9 52.32 16.42 -29.55
C ARG A 9 51.17 16.58 -28.58
N LYS A 10 51.28 17.57 -27.71
CA LYS A 10 50.32 17.82 -26.63
C LYS A 10 48.87 17.98 -27.10
N PHE A 11 48.65 18.61 -28.27
CA PHE A 11 47.29 18.81 -28.77
C PHE A 11 46.60 17.52 -29.21
N ASN A 12 47.29 16.63 -29.95
CA ASN A 12 46.71 15.33 -30.34
C ASN A 12 46.42 14.46 -29.09
N PHE A 13 47.34 14.47 -28.13
CA PHE A 13 47.16 13.75 -26.88
C PHE A 13 45.99 14.29 -26.06
N LEU A 14 45.88 15.62 -25.95
CA LEU A 14 44.79 16.27 -25.21
C LEU A 14 43.42 16.01 -25.89
N ILE A 15 43.33 16.16 -27.21
CA ILE A 15 42.10 15.93 -27.97
C ILE A 15 41.65 14.46 -27.81
N ALA A 16 42.57 13.50 -27.93
CA ALA A 16 42.24 12.08 -27.72
C ALA A 16 41.72 11.79 -26.31
N THR A 17 42.36 12.35 -25.28
CA THR A 17 41.93 12.21 -23.89
C THR A 17 40.56 12.84 -23.67
N MET A 18 40.31 14.04 -24.18
CA MET A 18 39.02 14.74 -24.07
C MET A 18 37.91 14.01 -24.84
N THR A 19 38.20 13.47 -26.01
CA THR A 19 37.22 12.66 -26.78
C THR A 19 36.83 11.41 -26.02
N ALA A 20 37.82 10.68 -25.47
CA ALA A 20 37.54 9.50 -24.65
C ALA A 20 36.73 9.85 -23.39
N ALA A 21 37.13 10.93 -22.68
CA ALA A 21 36.43 11.38 -21.49
C ALA A 21 34.98 11.81 -21.78
N ALA A 22 34.76 12.58 -22.85
CA ALA A 22 33.41 13.00 -23.25
C ALA A 22 32.50 11.83 -23.57
N ALA A 23 32.99 10.83 -24.32
CA ALA A 23 32.21 9.65 -24.64
C ALA A 23 31.81 8.86 -23.39
N ILE A 24 32.72 8.70 -22.43
CA ILE A 24 32.45 8.03 -21.15
C ILE A 24 31.41 8.83 -20.33
N CYS A 25 31.58 10.15 -20.25
CA CYS A 25 30.62 11.01 -19.54
C CYS A 25 29.19 10.88 -20.11
N ILE A 26 29.05 10.89 -21.43
CA ILE A 26 27.74 10.76 -22.09
C ILE A 26 27.14 9.38 -21.82
N TRP A 27 27.96 8.33 -21.90
CA TRP A 27 27.50 6.97 -21.57
C TRP A 27 27.04 6.87 -20.10
N LEU A 28 27.84 7.36 -19.15
CA LEU A 28 27.49 7.34 -17.73
C LEU A 28 26.23 8.16 -17.43
N THR A 29 26.06 9.31 -18.05
CA THR A 29 24.85 10.14 -17.85
C THR A 29 23.58 9.45 -18.39
N ALA A 30 23.69 8.67 -19.45
CA ALA A 30 22.57 7.89 -20.00
C ALA A 30 22.16 6.76 -19.04
N GLU A 31 23.09 6.01 -18.49
CA GLU A 31 22.86 4.96 -17.50
C GLU A 31 22.27 5.52 -16.19
N GLU A 32 22.86 6.61 -15.68
CA GLU A 32 22.41 7.27 -14.45
C GLU A 32 21.00 7.87 -14.60
N SER A 33 20.68 8.43 -15.77
CA SER A 33 19.34 8.93 -16.06
C SER A 33 18.28 7.83 -15.99
N LEU A 34 18.60 6.60 -16.38
CA LEU A 34 17.71 5.47 -16.29
C LEU A 34 17.57 4.98 -14.83
N ALA A 35 18.70 4.88 -14.11
CA ALA A 35 18.71 4.48 -12.71
C ALA A 35 17.93 5.45 -11.81
N ASN A 36 18.13 6.75 -11.99
CA ASN A 36 17.40 7.81 -11.30
C ASN A 36 15.90 7.78 -11.62
N PHE A 37 15.55 7.47 -12.86
CA PHE A 37 14.14 7.32 -13.23
C PHE A 37 13.49 6.13 -12.51
N ASP A 38 14.18 4.97 -12.42
CA ASP A 38 13.70 3.79 -11.73
C ASP A 38 13.56 4.08 -10.22
N GLN A 39 14.54 4.70 -9.59
CA GLN A 39 14.50 5.09 -8.18
C GLN A 39 13.36 6.08 -7.87
N ASN A 40 13.17 7.10 -8.71
CA ASN A 40 12.09 8.06 -8.57
C ASN A 40 10.70 7.39 -8.76
N THR A 41 10.62 6.38 -9.62
CA THR A 41 9.39 5.61 -9.82
C THR A 41 9.05 4.80 -8.56
N GLU A 42 10.03 4.14 -7.97
CA GLU A 42 9.88 3.35 -6.75
C GLU A 42 9.51 4.24 -5.55
N ALA A 43 10.17 5.39 -5.40
CA ALA A 43 9.82 6.38 -4.38
C ALA A 43 8.38 6.92 -4.53
N GLN A 44 7.94 7.17 -5.76
CA GLN A 44 6.58 7.64 -6.03
C GLN A 44 5.52 6.56 -5.75
N LEU A 45 5.81 5.30 -6.07
CA LEU A 45 4.92 4.18 -5.77
C LEU A 45 4.82 3.93 -4.26
N SER A 46 5.94 3.99 -3.53
CA SER A 46 5.95 3.82 -2.08
C SER A 46 5.22 4.96 -1.36
N PHE A 47 5.37 6.20 -1.83
CA PHE A 47 4.62 7.35 -1.31
C PHE A 47 3.10 7.15 -1.48
N LEU A 48 2.65 6.78 -2.68
CA LEU A 48 1.24 6.52 -2.97
C LEU A 48 0.67 5.37 -2.13
N GLU A 49 1.46 4.34 -1.91
CA GLU A 49 1.06 3.19 -1.08
C GLU A 49 0.89 3.59 0.39
N ASN A 50 1.82 4.39 0.92
CA ASN A 50 1.74 4.90 2.29
C ASN A 50 0.55 5.85 2.48
N GLU A 51 0.29 6.75 1.54
CA GLU A 51 -0.85 7.66 1.54
C GLU A 51 -2.17 6.86 1.51
N THR A 52 -2.29 5.89 0.59
CA THR A 52 -3.47 5.03 0.48
C THR A 52 -3.71 4.24 1.77
N ASN A 53 -2.66 3.67 2.37
CA ASN A 53 -2.77 2.93 3.62
C ASN A 53 -3.21 3.83 4.79
N ALA A 54 -2.69 5.05 4.87
CA ALA A 54 -3.09 6.03 5.89
C ALA A 54 -4.57 6.41 5.75
N GLU A 55 -5.04 6.71 4.54
CA GLU A 55 -6.45 6.99 4.24
C GLU A 55 -7.36 5.81 4.59
N MET A 56 -6.95 4.57 4.24
CA MET A 56 -7.72 3.37 4.54
C MET A 56 -7.82 3.11 6.04
N ILE A 57 -6.75 3.32 6.82
CA ILE A 57 -6.75 3.21 8.28
C ILE A 57 -7.67 4.27 8.90
N GLN A 58 -7.62 5.50 8.41
CA GLN A 58 -8.49 6.57 8.89
C GLN A 58 -9.95 6.25 8.60
N LEU A 59 -10.27 5.81 7.38
CA LEU A 59 -11.63 5.41 6.99
C LEU A 59 -12.14 4.24 7.85
N GLU A 60 -11.29 3.26 8.14
CA GLU A 60 -11.63 2.14 9.02
C GLU A 60 -11.91 2.58 10.46
N ASN A 61 -11.11 3.50 10.99
CA ASN A 61 -11.32 4.06 12.32
C ASN A 61 -12.62 4.88 12.40
N ASP A 62 -12.94 5.67 11.38
CA ASP A 62 -14.17 6.45 11.31
C ASP A 62 -15.40 5.55 11.16
N ILE A 63 -15.32 4.50 10.36
CA ILE A 63 -16.36 3.46 10.28
C ILE A 63 -16.53 2.80 11.64
N ARG A 64 -15.43 2.41 12.32
CA ARG A 64 -15.48 1.78 13.65
C ARG A 64 -16.11 2.68 14.72
N LYS A 65 -15.75 3.97 14.74
CA LYS A 65 -16.36 4.96 15.66
C LYS A 65 -17.85 5.09 15.40
N THR A 66 -18.24 5.18 14.14
CA THR A 66 -19.65 5.33 13.77
C THR A 66 -20.47 4.07 14.03
N MET A 67 -19.91 2.88 13.76
CA MET A 67 -20.56 1.61 14.07
C MET A 67 -20.78 1.46 15.58
N LYS A 68 -19.82 1.88 16.42
CA LYS A 68 -20.00 1.91 17.87
C LYS A 68 -21.10 2.90 18.30
N GLY A 69 -21.27 3.99 17.59
CA GLY A 69 -22.32 4.98 17.86
C GLY A 69 -23.72 4.54 17.40
N LEU A 70 -23.81 3.66 16.40
CA LEU A 70 -25.07 3.11 15.89
C LEU A 70 -25.58 1.92 16.72
N GLY A 71 -24.73 1.31 17.57
CA GLY A 71 -25.09 0.12 18.33
C GLY A 71 -25.10 -1.17 17.52
N PHE A 72 -25.99 -2.07 17.84
CA PHE A 72 -26.15 -3.34 17.13
C PHE A 72 -26.73 -3.15 15.73
N ASN A 73 -26.18 -3.84 14.74
CA ASN A 73 -26.60 -3.72 13.34
C ASN A 73 -27.09 -5.02 12.72
N VAL A 74 -26.90 -6.15 13.40
CA VAL A 74 -27.39 -7.47 13.00
C VAL A 74 -28.42 -7.93 14.02
N PHE A 75 -29.60 -8.28 13.55
CA PHE A 75 -30.73 -8.72 14.38
C PHE A 75 -31.11 -10.11 13.94
N LEU A 76 -31.09 -11.05 14.88
CA LEU A 76 -31.55 -12.40 14.72
C LEU A 76 -32.92 -12.52 15.36
N PHE A 77 -33.93 -12.79 14.56
CA PHE A 77 -35.30 -13.03 15.01
C PHE A 77 -35.68 -14.49 14.81
N PRO A 78 -36.61 -15.04 15.59
CA PRO A 78 -37.20 -16.35 15.32
C PRO A 78 -37.79 -16.41 13.92
N LYS A 79 -37.75 -17.59 13.26
CA LYS A 79 -38.48 -17.84 12.01
C LYS A 79 -39.97 -17.96 12.27
N GLY A 80 -40.77 -17.78 11.26
CA GLY A 80 -42.23 -17.94 11.30
C GLY A 80 -43.01 -16.63 11.23
N GLU A 81 -42.33 -15.49 11.18
CA GLU A 81 -42.95 -14.18 10.94
C GLU A 81 -42.32 -13.49 9.73
N GLU A 82 -43.13 -12.74 9.04
CA GLU A 82 -42.68 -11.90 7.94
C GLU A 82 -41.86 -10.68 8.48
N ILE A 83 -40.75 -10.38 7.81
CA ILE A 83 -39.82 -9.31 8.22
C ILE A 83 -40.53 -7.95 8.34
N TRP A 84 -41.49 -7.67 7.46
CA TRP A 84 -42.24 -6.41 7.48
C TRP A 84 -43.10 -6.25 8.74
N GLN A 85 -43.68 -7.34 9.27
CA GLN A 85 -44.46 -7.34 10.49
C GLN A 85 -43.58 -7.01 11.71
N ILE A 86 -42.41 -7.64 11.79
CA ILE A 86 -41.40 -7.32 12.82
C ILE A 86 -40.97 -5.86 12.73
N LYS A 87 -40.73 -5.35 11.51
CA LYS A 87 -40.37 -3.94 11.30
C LYS A 87 -41.50 -2.98 11.69
N GLU A 88 -42.73 -3.32 11.46
CA GLU A 88 -43.90 -2.49 11.82
C GLU A 88 -44.07 -2.45 13.34
N ARG A 89 -44.13 -3.59 14.01
CA ARG A 89 -44.32 -3.70 15.46
C ARG A 89 -43.11 -3.25 16.25
N GLY A 90 -41.90 -3.52 15.74
CA GLY A 90 -40.63 -3.28 16.41
C GLY A 90 -40.10 -4.46 17.20
N TYR A 91 -40.80 -5.59 17.21
CA TYR A 91 -40.42 -6.82 17.87
C TYR A 91 -41.08 -8.04 17.19
N SER A 92 -40.54 -9.24 17.45
CA SER A 92 -41.14 -10.52 17.02
C SER A 92 -42.09 -11.01 18.09
N GLU A 93 -43.26 -11.56 17.71
CA GLU A 93 -44.16 -12.28 18.61
C GLU A 93 -43.67 -13.68 18.87
N GLN A 94 -42.93 -14.26 17.93
CA GLN A 94 -42.31 -15.56 18.10
C GLN A 94 -41.10 -15.47 19.03
N THR A 95 -40.85 -16.55 19.79
CA THR A 95 -39.73 -16.60 20.74
C THR A 95 -38.90 -17.86 20.49
N ILE A 96 -37.63 -17.79 20.88
CA ILE A 96 -36.68 -18.92 20.93
C ILE A 96 -36.16 -19.09 22.36
N SER A 97 -35.52 -20.23 22.63
CA SER A 97 -34.83 -20.41 23.90
C SER A 97 -33.72 -19.40 24.10
N GLU A 98 -33.57 -18.91 25.32
CA GLU A 98 -32.43 -18.05 25.69
C GLU A 98 -31.09 -18.75 25.51
N ASP A 99 -31.04 -20.11 25.65
CA ASP A 99 -29.82 -20.90 25.36
C ASP A 99 -29.29 -20.74 23.95
N SER A 100 -30.11 -20.27 23.00
CA SER A 100 -29.66 -20.01 21.61
C SER A 100 -28.54 -18.98 21.55
N VAL A 101 -28.52 -17.98 22.44
CA VAL A 101 -27.44 -17.01 22.47
C VAL A 101 -26.13 -17.64 22.98
N HIS A 102 -26.20 -18.57 23.95
CA HIS A 102 -25.02 -19.28 24.46
C HIS A 102 -24.46 -20.26 23.42
N LYS A 103 -25.33 -21.00 22.72
CA LYS A 103 -24.93 -21.85 21.59
C LYS A 103 -24.19 -21.04 20.53
N LEU A 104 -24.67 -19.84 20.21
CA LEU A 104 -24.02 -18.95 19.25
C LEU A 104 -22.67 -18.43 19.79
N ALA A 105 -22.59 -18.07 21.07
CA ALA A 105 -21.38 -17.57 21.70
C ALA A 105 -20.26 -18.63 21.78
N GLU A 106 -20.61 -19.91 21.89
CA GLU A 106 -19.67 -21.04 22.00
C GLU A 106 -19.32 -21.68 20.66
N SER A 107 -20.06 -21.36 19.61
CA SER A 107 -19.93 -21.98 18.27
C SER A 107 -18.66 -21.68 17.49
N GLY A 108 -17.79 -20.79 17.98
CA GLY A 108 -16.63 -20.34 17.22
C GLY A 108 -16.94 -19.28 16.17
N ILE A 109 -18.11 -18.64 16.20
CA ILE A 109 -18.57 -17.64 15.22
C ILE A 109 -17.57 -16.49 15.01
N VAL A 110 -17.26 -16.19 13.75
CA VAL A 110 -16.28 -15.14 13.40
C VAL A 110 -16.91 -13.90 12.75
N THR A 111 -18.13 -14.02 12.24
CA THR A 111 -18.78 -12.95 11.46
C THR A 111 -19.44 -11.87 12.32
N VAL A 112 -19.74 -12.14 13.57
CA VAL A 112 -20.38 -11.20 14.51
C VAL A 112 -19.60 -11.05 15.82
N ASN A 113 -19.84 -9.93 16.50
CA ASN A 113 -19.36 -9.62 17.84
C ASN A 113 -20.54 -9.12 18.69
N HIS A 114 -20.37 -9.08 20.02
CA HIS A 114 -21.33 -8.46 20.93
C HIS A 114 -22.74 -9.03 20.80
N LEU A 115 -22.95 -10.21 21.36
CA LEU A 115 -24.27 -10.85 21.39
C LEU A 115 -25.08 -10.31 22.58
N LEU A 116 -26.29 -9.82 22.33
CA LEU A 116 -27.19 -9.33 23.36
C LEU A 116 -28.55 -10.03 23.22
N PRO A 117 -28.96 -10.93 24.16
CA PRO A 117 -30.30 -11.48 24.20
C PRO A 117 -31.30 -10.38 24.53
N GLN A 118 -32.44 -10.42 23.89
CA GLN A 118 -33.51 -9.45 24.10
C GLN A 118 -34.87 -10.11 24.07
N LEU A 119 -35.75 -9.72 24.99
CA LEU A 119 -37.17 -9.98 24.95
C LEU A 119 -37.94 -8.66 24.95
N SER A 120 -38.69 -8.39 23.91
CA SER A 120 -39.39 -7.13 23.75
C SER A 120 -40.86 -7.33 23.42
N LYS A 121 -41.69 -6.47 23.96
CA LYS A 121 -43.13 -6.46 23.71
C LYS A 121 -43.68 -5.03 23.91
N ARG A 122 -44.71 -4.73 23.15
CA ARG A 122 -45.43 -3.48 23.35
C ARG A 122 -46.40 -3.64 24.55
N VAL A 123 -46.29 -2.76 25.53
CA VAL A 123 -47.09 -2.78 26.73
C VAL A 123 -47.84 -1.44 26.92
N SER A 124 -49.01 -1.51 27.55
CA SER A 124 -49.69 -0.33 28.05
C SER A 124 -49.02 0.13 29.36
N TRP A 125 -48.58 1.38 29.41
CA TRP A 125 -48.10 1.98 30.63
C TRP A 125 -49.28 2.78 31.24
N GLU A 126 -50.07 2.07 32.01
CA GLU A 126 -51.35 2.63 32.51
C GLU A 126 -51.14 3.91 33.36
N GLU A 127 -50.13 3.91 34.21
CA GLU A 127 -49.81 5.04 35.08
C GLU A 127 -49.46 6.32 34.33
N GLN A 128 -49.07 6.20 33.07
CA GLN A 128 -48.73 7.32 32.20
C GLN A 128 -49.67 7.45 30.99
N ASN A 129 -50.73 6.65 30.93
CA ASN A 129 -51.72 6.58 29.85
C ASN A 129 -51.10 6.58 28.44
N ARG A 130 -50.11 5.71 28.24
CA ARG A 130 -49.40 5.54 26.97
C ARG A 130 -48.98 4.09 26.67
N SER A 131 -48.72 3.79 25.43
CA SER A 131 -48.13 2.53 25.01
C SER A 131 -46.65 2.69 24.70
N ILE A 132 -45.82 1.82 25.23
CA ILE A 132 -44.36 1.83 25.04
C ILE A 132 -43.87 0.48 24.54
N LEU A 133 -42.69 0.48 23.89
CA LEU A 133 -41.96 -0.74 23.65
C LEU A 133 -41.10 -1.04 24.88
N LEU A 134 -41.45 -2.08 25.62
CA LEU A 134 -40.67 -2.54 26.75
C LEU A 134 -39.70 -3.63 26.31
N ILE A 135 -38.42 -3.47 26.66
CA ILE A 135 -37.31 -4.25 26.20
C ILE A 135 -36.60 -4.83 27.42
N GLY A 136 -36.62 -6.15 27.56
CA GLY A 136 -35.86 -6.89 28.56
C GLY A 136 -34.47 -7.23 28.02
N VAL A 137 -33.42 -6.82 28.74
CA VAL A 137 -32.02 -7.16 28.46
C VAL A 137 -31.25 -7.31 29.76
N GLU A 138 -30.31 -8.25 29.83
CA GLU A 138 -29.44 -8.43 30.98
C GLU A 138 -28.08 -7.79 30.75
N GLY A 139 -27.42 -8.22 29.68
CA GLY A 139 -26.10 -7.79 29.26
C GLY A 139 -25.62 -8.59 28.08
N GLN A 140 -24.44 -8.25 27.58
CA GLN A 140 -23.87 -8.96 26.42
C GLN A 140 -23.23 -10.28 26.85
N VAL A 141 -23.55 -11.34 26.12
CA VAL A 141 -22.94 -12.66 26.30
C VAL A 141 -21.55 -12.65 25.61
N PRO A 142 -20.47 -12.95 26.34
CA PRO A 142 -19.12 -13.00 25.76
C PRO A 142 -18.98 -14.15 24.77
N ILE A 143 -18.34 -13.91 23.62
CA ILE A 143 -18.00 -14.97 22.67
C ILE A 143 -16.76 -15.70 23.17
N ALA A 144 -16.86 -17.02 23.36
CA ALA A 144 -15.90 -17.85 24.11
C ALA A 144 -14.45 -17.77 23.58
N HIS A 145 -14.25 -17.74 22.25
CA HIS A 145 -12.93 -17.75 21.61
C HIS A 145 -12.33 -16.35 21.37
N ARG A 146 -12.96 -15.28 21.93
CA ARG A 146 -12.51 -13.89 21.72
C ARG A 146 -12.15 -13.21 23.04
N SER A 147 -11.20 -12.28 22.95
CA SER A 147 -10.89 -11.38 24.08
C SER A 147 -12.11 -10.53 24.44
N LYS A 148 -12.35 -10.37 25.76
CA LYS A 148 -13.43 -9.51 26.27
C LYS A 148 -13.28 -8.09 25.73
N LYS A 149 -14.33 -7.59 25.06
CA LYS A 149 -14.41 -6.22 24.56
C LYS A 149 -15.27 -5.36 25.48
N LYS A 150 -15.03 -4.05 25.47
CA LYS A 150 -15.93 -3.12 26.17
C LYS A 150 -17.34 -3.28 25.61
N PRO A 151 -18.35 -3.49 26.46
CA PRO A 151 -19.73 -3.68 26.00
C PRO A 151 -20.26 -2.43 25.28
N ILE A 152 -21.14 -2.66 24.32
CA ILE A 152 -21.87 -1.57 23.61
C ILE A 152 -22.96 -1.02 24.54
N MET A 153 -23.63 -1.91 25.26
CA MET A 153 -24.64 -1.59 26.26
C MET A 153 -24.18 -2.11 27.62
N ASN A 154 -24.24 -1.26 28.64
CA ASN A 154 -23.92 -1.67 30.00
C ASN A 154 -24.98 -2.67 30.50
N PRO A 155 -24.62 -3.64 31.35
CA PRO A 155 -25.58 -4.53 32.00
C PRO A 155 -26.63 -3.72 32.77
N LEU A 156 -27.87 -4.18 32.73
CA LEU A 156 -28.96 -3.63 33.52
C LEU A 156 -29.05 -4.43 34.84
N ALA A 157 -29.22 -3.71 35.95
CA ALA A 157 -29.44 -4.35 37.24
C ALA A 157 -30.94 -4.57 37.46
N LEU A 158 -31.29 -5.59 38.25
CA LEU A 158 -32.65 -5.85 38.70
C LEU A 158 -33.22 -4.60 39.42
N GLY A 159 -34.51 -4.30 39.28
CA GLY A 159 -35.16 -3.17 39.85
C GLY A 159 -34.80 -1.82 39.23
N THR A 160 -34.10 -1.84 38.06
CA THR A 160 -33.75 -0.60 37.37
C THR A 160 -34.40 -0.53 36.00
N ILE A 161 -34.66 0.71 35.55
CA ILE A 161 -35.21 1.03 34.23
C ILE A 161 -34.34 2.06 33.54
N ASN A 162 -34.13 1.91 32.23
CA ASN A 162 -33.58 2.94 31.36
C ASN A 162 -34.67 3.47 30.45
N LEU A 163 -34.70 4.78 30.19
CA LEU A 163 -35.72 5.42 29.34
C LEU A 163 -35.10 6.06 28.10
N GLY A 164 -35.80 5.87 26.97
CA GLY A 164 -35.51 6.59 25.72
C GLY A 164 -35.80 8.10 25.86
N TYR A 165 -35.28 8.84 24.87
CA TYR A 165 -35.31 10.31 24.92
C TYR A 165 -36.72 10.88 25.08
N ASP A 166 -37.68 10.47 24.26
CA ASP A 166 -39.05 10.98 24.29
C ASP A 166 -39.77 10.69 25.60
N LEU A 167 -39.51 9.50 26.19
CA LEU A 167 -40.13 9.09 27.44
C LEU A 167 -39.63 9.97 28.61
N HIS A 168 -38.32 9.97 28.85
CA HIS A 168 -37.80 10.74 29.99
C HIS A 168 -38.02 12.24 29.84
N LYS A 169 -37.97 12.78 28.61
CA LYS A 169 -38.15 14.20 28.33
C LYS A 169 -39.57 14.63 28.54
N SER A 170 -40.55 13.86 28.00
CA SER A 170 -41.98 14.16 28.13
C SER A 170 -42.50 14.03 29.58
N LEU A 171 -41.89 13.15 30.38
CA LEU A 171 -42.24 12.89 31.76
C LEU A 171 -41.42 13.75 32.76
N GLY A 172 -40.41 14.48 32.27
CA GLY A 172 -39.53 15.29 33.14
C GLY A 172 -38.65 14.47 34.07
N LEU A 173 -38.44 13.17 33.77
CA LEU A 173 -37.73 12.23 34.62
C LEU A 173 -36.22 12.37 34.47
N LYS A 174 -35.52 12.22 35.60
CA LYS A 174 -34.05 12.27 35.68
C LYS A 174 -33.50 10.99 36.31
N LYS A 175 -32.24 10.72 36.06
CA LYS A 175 -31.54 9.61 36.70
C LYS A 175 -31.69 9.65 38.22
N GLY A 176 -32.10 8.54 38.80
CA GLY A 176 -32.35 8.35 40.21
C GLY A 176 -33.84 8.44 40.61
N ASP A 177 -34.70 8.93 39.72
CA ASP A 177 -36.15 9.01 39.99
C ASP A 177 -36.76 7.60 40.02
N GLN A 178 -37.86 7.48 40.79
CA GLN A 178 -38.66 6.26 40.84
C GLN A 178 -39.73 6.30 39.73
N VAL A 179 -39.88 5.17 39.08
CA VAL A 179 -40.82 5.00 37.95
C VAL A 179 -41.65 3.74 38.21
N THR A 180 -42.98 3.93 38.27
CA THR A 180 -43.92 2.78 38.39
C THR A 180 -44.37 2.34 36.99
N LEU A 181 -44.26 1.06 36.71
CA LEU A 181 -44.69 0.45 35.47
C LEU A 181 -45.36 -0.92 35.80
N ASN A 182 -46.64 -1.02 35.47
CA ASN A 182 -47.46 -2.23 35.75
C ASN A 182 -47.33 -2.68 37.20
N ASP A 183 -47.63 -1.77 38.13
CA ASP A 183 -47.58 -1.97 39.60
C ASP A 183 -46.18 -2.32 40.16
N GLN A 184 -45.13 -2.29 39.37
CA GLN A 184 -43.75 -2.47 39.82
C GLN A 184 -42.97 -1.13 39.78
N THR A 185 -42.25 -0.84 40.86
CA THR A 185 -41.44 0.36 40.97
C THR A 185 -40.00 0.10 40.62
N TYR A 186 -39.47 0.86 39.69
CA TYR A 186 -38.11 0.81 39.19
C TYR A 186 -37.37 2.10 39.52
N THR A 187 -36.04 2.01 39.70
CA THR A 187 -35.19 3.17 39.79
C THR A 187 -34.65 3.51 38.40
N LEU A 188 -34.80 4.76 37.95
CA LEU A 188 -34.28 5.23 36.66
C LEU A 188 -32.73 5.27 36.68
N ALA A 189 -32.09 4.28 36.09
CA ALA A 189 -30.63 4.15 36.10
C ALA A 189 -29.96 5.03 35.04
N GLN A 190 -30.57 5.15 33.84
CA GLN A 190 -30.01 5.91 32.76
C GLN A 190 -31.10 6.46 31.83
N THR A 191 -30.84 7.66 31.27
CA THR A 191 -31.61 8.26 30.17
C THR A 191 -30.77 8.29 28.92
N TYR A 192 -31.35 8.04 27.74
CA TYR A 192 -30.66 8.08 26.50
C TYR A 192 -30.83 9.41 25.76
N PRO A 193 -29.78 9.92 25.03
CA PRO A 193 -29.91 11.06 24.15
C PRO A 193 -30.78 10.73 22.94
N PRO A 194 -31.27 11.72 22.19
CA PRO A 194 -32.11 11.49 21.01
C PRO A 194 -31.33 10.67 19.95
N ARG A 195 -31.97 9.64 19.47
CA ARG A 195 -31.42 8.73 18.44
C ARG A 195 -32.19 8.80 17.14
N ASN A 196 -33.34 9.53 17.12
CA ASN A 196 -34.28 9.62 16.00
C ASN A 196 -34.75 8.24 15.52
N PHE A 197 -35.04 7.36 16.47
CA PHE A 197 -35.43 5.98 16.24
C PHE A 197 -36.51 5.55 17.24
N ARG A 198 -37.04 4.33 17.07
CA ARG A 198 -38.00 3.72 18.00
C ARG A 198 -37.49 3.65 19.45
N ASP A 199 -36.18 3.60 19.61
CA ASP A 199 -35.53 3.66 20.92
C ASP A 199 -35.91 4.89 21.74
N ASP A 200 -36.24 6.01 21.10
CA ASP A 200 -36.63 7.24 21.80
C ASP A 200 -37.94 7.08 22.58
N SER A 201 -38.83 6.17 22.14
CA SER A 201 -40.10 5.80 22.80
C SER A 201 -40.07 4.44 23.48
N SER A 202 -38.88 3.89 23.80
CA SER A 202 -38.70 2.60 24.43
C SER A 202 -38.21 2.71 25.86
N ALA A 203 -38.49 1.66 26.65
CA ALA A 203 -37.97 1.49 28.00
C ALA A 203 -37.25 0.15 28.11
N TRP A 204 -36.15 0.11 28.87
CA TRP A 204 -35.37 -1.12 29.10
C TRP A 204 -35.38 -1.50 30.55
N ILE A 205 -35.67 -2.77 30.83
CA ILE A 205 -35.63 -3.42 32.16
C ILE A 205 -34.74 -4.66 32.10
N HIS A 206 -34.44 -5.27 33.24
CA HIS A 206 -33.72 -6.54 33.29
C HIS A 206 -34.47 -7.65 32.55
N LEU A 207 -33.75 -8.55 31.87
CA LEU A 207 -34.34 -9.63 31.08
C LEU A 207 -35.28 -10.52 31.92
N ASP A 208 -34.84 -10.95 33.09
CA ASP A 208 -35.65 -11.81 34.00
C ASP A 208 -36.96 -11.13 34.41
N GLU A 209 -36.95 -9.81 34.60
CA GLU A 209 -38.15 -9.04 34.96
C GLU A 209 -39.11 -8.99 33.76
N ALA A 210 -38.57 -8.77 32.55
CA ALA A 210 -39.38 -8.79 31.33
C ALA A 210 -39.97 -10.21 31.08
N GLN A 211 -39.19 -11.25 31.30
CA GLN A 211 -39.65 -12.64 31.19
C GLN A 211 -40.76 -12.98 32.15
N LYS A 212 -40.66 -12.52 33.41
CA LYS A 212 -41.73 -12.65 34.41
C LYS A 212 -42.96 -11.83 34.01
N LEU A 213 -42.80 -10.59 33.60
CA LEU A 213 -43.91 -9.71 33.23
C LEU A 213 -44.68 -10.22 32.01
N PHE A 214 -43.94 -10.86 31.04
CA PHE A 214 -44.55 -11.38 29.82
C PHE A 214 -44.98 -12.86 29.94
N GLU A 215 -44.76 -13.48 31.09
CA GLU A 215 -45.03 -14.92 31.34
C GLU A 215 -44.26 -15.85 30.37
N GLN A 216 -43.00 -15.48 30.07
CA GLN A 216 -42.14 -16.19 29.11
C GLN A 216 -40.77 -16.51 29.72
N PRO A 217 -40.67 -17.36 30.72
CA PRO A 217 -39.40 -17.72 31.37
C PRO A 217 -38.45 -18.39 30.38
N ASN A 218 -37.17 -18.03 30.42
CA ASN A 218 -36.09 -18.56 29.56
C ASN A 218 -36.35 -18.37 28.04
N ARG A 219 -37.16 -17.39 27.67
CA ARG A 219 -37.48 -17.09 26.27
C ARG A 219 -36.99 -15.70 25.88
N ILE A 220 -36.52 -15.59 24.65
CA ILE A 220 -36.12 -14.34 24.00
C ILE A 220 -36.75 -14.24 22.61
N ASN A 221 -36.96 -13.03 22.10
CA ASN A 221 -37.49 -12.85 20.76
C ASN A 221 -36.57 -12.13 19.81
N ALA A 222 -35.36 -11.78 20.28
CA ALA A 222 -34.28 -11.33 19.41
C ALA A 222 -32.91 -11.60 20.03
N ILE A 223 -31.91 -11.79 19.19
CA ILE A 223 -30.48 -11.68 19.55
C ILE A 223 -29.91 -10.52 18.72
N LEU A 224 -29.39 -9.50 19.40
CA LEU A 224 -28.74 -8.37 18.76
C LEU A 224 -27.25 -8.64 18.68
N ALA A 225 -26.66 -8.38 17.53
CA ALA A 225 -25.24 -8.58 17.31
C ALA A 225 -24.62 -7.43 16.54
N LEU A 226 -23.32 -7.26 16.66
CA LEU A 226 -22.54 -6.37 15.83
C LEU A 226 -21.82 -7.17 14.75
N GLY A 227 -22.16 -6.97 13.50
CA GLY A 227 -21.45 -7.55 12.37
C GLY A 227 -19.97 -7.11 12.36
N CYS A 228 -19.06 -8.07 12.19
CA CYS A 228 -17.64 -7.78 12.05
C CYS A 228 -17.38 -7.08 10.70
N ASN A 229 -16.66 -5.98 10.67
CA ASN A 229 -16.49 -5.16 9.45
C ASN A 229 -15.29 -5.61 8.60
N CYS A 230 -15.05 -6.91 8.45
CA CYS A 230 -13.96 -7.41 7.61
C CYS A 230 -14.43 -7.59 6.17
N ALA A 231 -13.89 -6.83 5.33
CA ALA A 231 -13.51 -6.87 3.89
C ALA A 231 -14.35 -7.58 2.80
N SER A 232 -15.50 -8.24 3.01
CA SER A 232 -16.22 -8.82 1.86
C SER A 232 -17.45 -8.02 1.44
N VAL A 233 -17.72 -8.02 0.12
CA VAL A 233 -18.86 -7.33 -0.48
C VAL A 233 -20.18 -8.05 -0.14
N ASP A 234 -20.15 -9.37 0.06
CA ASP A 234 -21.30 -10.19 0.43
C ASP A 234 -21.29 -10.59 1.90
N ARG A 235 -21.03 -9.65 2.76
CA ARG A 235 -20.93 -9.89 4.21
C ARG A 235 -22.22 -10.44 4.82
N LEU A 236 -23.36 -9.95 4.35
CA LEU A 236 -24.64 -10.43 4.87
C LEU A 236 -24.89 -11.89 4.49
N GLY A 237 -24.49 -12.31 3.30
CA GLY A 237 -24.53 -13.70 2.87
C GLY A 237 -23.65 -14.61 3.74
N GLU A 238 -22.43 -14.16 4.09
CA GLU A 238 -21.55 -14.88 5.00
C GLU A 238 -22.13 -15.00 6.41
N ILE A 239 -22.63 -13.89 7.00
CA ILE A 239 -23.27 -13.88 8.31
C ILE A 239 -24.48 -14.83 8.31
N ARG A 240 -25.34 -14.75 7.29
CA ARG A 240 -26.50 -15.64 7.15
C ARG A 240 -26.08 -17.11 7.05
N SER A 241 -25.10 -17.40 6.21
CA SER A 241 -24.61 -18.77 6.03
C SER A 241 -24.03 -19.36 7.30
N GLU A 242 -23.22 -18.58 8.05
CA GLU A 242 -22.62 -19.05 9.30
C GLU A 242 -23.67 -19.24 10.39
N ILE A 243 -24.51 -18.23 10.63
CA ILE A 243 -25.52 -18.30 11.70
C ILE A 243 -26.60 -19.34 11.41
N SER A 244 -27.05 -19.49 10.16
CA SER A 244 -28.07 -20.49 9.80
C SER A 244 -27.63 -21.94 10.02
N LYS A 245 -26.32 -22.20 10.02
CA LYS A 245 -25.76 -23.53 10.37
C LYS A 245 -25.80 -23.79 11.86
N ILE A 246 -25.66 -22.76 12.69
CA ILE A 246 -25.62 -22.85 14.16
C ILE A 246 -27.03 -22.80 14.73
N LEU A 247 -27.84 -21.86 14.25
CA LEU A 247 -29.23 -21.61 14.69
C LEU A 247 -30.15 -21.61 13.44
N PRO A 248 -30.61 -22.78 13.01
CA PRO A 248 -31.49 -22.89 11.83
C PRO A 248 -32.89 -22.30 12.07
N GLU A 249 -33.28 -22.09 13.33
CA GLU A 249 -34.56 -21.53 13.74
C GLU A 249 -34.65 -20.01 13.69
N VAL A 250 -33.55 -19.31 13.34
CA VAL A 250 -33.55 -17.84 13.28
C VAL A 250 -33.48 -17.32 11.84
N GLN A 251 -34.03 -16.12 11.64
CA GLN A 251 -33.87 -15.30 10.46
C GLN A 251 -33.04 -14.06 10.80
N ILE A 252 -32.26 -13.59 9.83
CA ILE A 252 -31.26 -12.54 10.06
C ILE A 252 -31.63 -11.29 9.27
N ILE A 253 -31.72 -10.18 9.96
CA ILE A 253 -31.97 -8.86 9.39
C ILE A 253 -30.79 -7.95 9.73
N GLU A 254 -30.26 -7.28 8.73
CA GLU A 254 -29.30 -6.20 8.94
C GLU A 254 -30.00 -4.85 8.84
N LEU A 255 -29.84 -4.01 9.86
CA LEU A 255 -30.21 -2.60 9.80
C LEU A 255 -29.02 -1.82 9.22
N GLY A 256 -28.98 -1.74 7.89
CA GLY A 256 -27.73 -1.39 7.24
C GLY A 256 -27.76 -0.38 6.12
N SER A 257 -28.57 0.69 6.12
CA SER A 257 -28.44 1.70 5.07
C SER A 257 -27.15 2.55 5.22
N SER A 258 -26.78 2.95 6.43
CA SER A 258 -25.59 3.79 6.65
C SER A 258 -24.27 3.03 6.74
N ALA A 259 -24.26 1.81 7.28
CA ALA A 259 -23.07 0.97 7.32
C ALA A 259 -22.70 0.45 5.93
N MET A 260 -23.69 0.09 5.13
CA MET A 260 -23.51 -0.40 3.76
C MET A 260 -23.00 0.69 2.82
N VAL A 261 -23.54 1.90 2.89
CA VAL A 261 -23.04 3.07 2.11
C VAL A 261 -21.58 3.38 2.43
N ARG A 262 -21.16 3.23 3.70
CA ARG A 262 -19.76 3.46 4.10
C ARG A 262 -18.83 2.33 3.68
N ALA A 263 -19.27 1.08 3.78
CA ALA A 263 -18.52 -0.06 3.27
C ALA A 263 -18.33 0.04 1.76
N GLU A 264 -19.36 0.47 1.04
CA GLU A 264 -19.29 0.75 -0.40
C GLU A 264 -18.36 1.93 -0.73
N ALA A 265 -18.39 3.01 0.05
CA ALA A 265 -17.47 4.13 -0.09
C ALA A 265 -16.00 3.70 0.12
N ARG A 266 -15.73 2.83 1.10
CA ARG A 266 -14.42 2.24 1.35
C ARG A 266 -13.95 1.39 0.17
N ASN A 267 -14.80 0.50 -0.34
CA ASN A 267 -14.49 -0.34 -1.48
C ASN A 267 -14.20 0.50 -2.74
N LYS A 268 -15.01 1.53 -2.99
CA LYS A 268 -14.78 2.50 -4.07
C LYS A 268 -13.44 3.26 -3.91
N ALA A 269 -13.07 3.65 -2.69
CA ALA A 269 -11.78 4.30 -2.42
C ALA A 269 -10.61 3.35 -2.71
N GLY A 270 -10.68 2.10 -2.24
CA GLY A 270 -9.69 1.06 -2.52
C GLY A 270 -9.57 0.74 -4.02
N ASP A 271 -10.69 0.69 -4.75
CA ASP A 271 -10.70 0.48 -6.19
C ASP A 271 -10.09 1.65 -6.96
N ARG A 272 -10.36 2.88 -6.55
CA ARG A 272 -9.74 4.08 -7.13
C ARG A 272 -8.23 4.09 -6.92
N ALA A 273 -7.77 3.76 -5.71
CA ALA A 273 -6.34 3.68 -5.41
C ALA A 273 -5.64 2.58 -6.24
N ARG A 274 -6.25 1.40 -6.39
CA ARG A 274 -5.73 0.33 -7.27
C ARG A 274 -5.65 0.76 -8.73
N LYS A 275 -6.69 1.41 -9.25
CA LYS A 275 -6.70 1.93 -10.62
C LYS A 275 -5.66 3.03 -10.83
N ALA A 276 -5.54 3.96 -9.90
CA ALA A 276 -4.53 5.03 -9.94
C ALA A 276 -3.11 4.45 -9.97
N ARG A 277 -2.81 3.48 -9.08
CA ARG A 277 -1.54 2.76 -9.06
C ARG A 277 -1.25 2.05 -10.38
N ALA A 278 -2.22 1.32 -10.92
CA ALA A 278 -2.07 0.60 -12.19
C ALA A 278 -1.80 1.58 -13.36
N THR A 279 -2.46 2.73 -13.38
CA THR A 279 -2.24 3.78 -14.39
C THR A 279 -0.83 4.36 -14.30
N ILE A 280 -0.35 4.65 -13.09
CA ILE A 280 1.01 5.14 -12.87
C ILE A 280 2.04 4.10 -13.31
N ILE A 281 1.89 2.84 -12.90
CA ILE A 281 2.79 1.76 -13.32
C ILE A 281 2.86 1.70 -14.85
N LYS A 282 1.71 1.62 -15.52
CA LYS A 282 1.65 1.52 -16.98
C LYS A 282 2.30 2.72 -17.69
N SER A 283 2.05 3.94 -17.22
CA SER A 283 2.66 5.15 -17.81
C SER A 283 4.17 5.20 -17.57
N ARG A 284 4.63 4.74 -16.40
CA ARG A 284 6.05 4.69 -16.04
C ARG A 284 6.79 3.59 -16.81
N GLU A 285 6.18 2.42 -16.97
CA GLU A 285 6.74 1.35 -17.82
C GLU A 285 6.92 1.81 -19.27
N ALA A 286 5.93 2.48 -19.84
CA ALA A 286 6.04 3.05 -21.17
C ALA A 286 7.16 4.08 -21.27
N ALA A 287 7.25 5.02 -20.34
CA ALA A 287 8.31 6.02 -20.29
C ALA A 287 9.70 5.40 -20.05
N ARG A 288 9.79 4.35 -19.24
CA ARG A 288 11.03 3.58 -19.03
C ARG A 288 11.48 2.88 -20.31
N PHE A 289 10.55 2.25 -21.00
CA PHE A 289 10.82 1.56 -22.27
C PHE A 289 11.38 2.53 -23.33
N GLU A 290 10.78 3.71 -23.49
CA GLU A 290 11.27 4.74 -24.42
C GLU A 290 12.67 5.22 -24.05
N ARG A 291 12.95 5.47 -22.77
CA ARG A 291 14.31 5.87 -22.31
C ARG A 291 15.33 4.77 -22.49
N ALA A 292 14.98 3.53 -22.16
CA ALA A 292 15.86 2.38 -22.35
C ALA A 292 16.16 2.15 -23.84
N ARG A 293 15.16 2.29 -24.71
CA ARG A 293 15.33 2.22 -26.17
C ARG A 293 16.26 3.33 -26.68
N PHE A 294 16.06 4.55 -26.22
CA PHE A 294 16.92 5.67 -26.58
C PHE A 294 18.37 5.40 -26.13
N SER A 295 18.59 4.99 -24.89
CA SER A 295 19.92 4.64 -24.38
C SER A 295 20.55 3.48 -25.15
N SER A 296 19.79 2.42 -25.47
CA SER A 296 20.27 1.25 -26.18
C SER A 296 20.74 1.54 -27.63
N VAL A 297 20.19 2.56 -28.26
CA VAL A 297 20.61 3.02 -29.60
C VAL A 297 21.75 4.04 -29.49
N LEU A 298 21.66 4.99 -28.58
CA LEU A 298 22.63 6.08 -28.48
C LEU A 298 23.98 5.63 -27.95
N SER A 299 23.99 4.73 -26.94
CA SER A 299 25.23 4.25 -26.32
C SER A 299 26.17 3.54 -27.33
N PRO A 300 25.74 2.60 -28.15
CA PRO A 300 26.65 1.98 -29.15
C PRO A 300 27.10 2.96 -30.23
N ILE A 301 26.29 3.95 -30.62
CA ILE A 301 26.69 4.99 -31.57
C ILE A 301 27.81 5.83 -30.99
N ILE A 302 27.68 6.28 -29.73
CA ILE A 302 28.69 7.10 -29.05
C ILE A 302 29.99 6.32 -28.87
N ILE A 303 29.90 5.07 -28.40
CA ILE A 303 31.07 4.20 -28.19
C ILE A 303 31.78 3.95 -29.53
N SER A 304 31.02 3.61 -30.58
CA SER A 304 31.59 3.38 -31.92
C SER A 304 32.21 4.66 -32.51
N GLY A 305 31.55 5.80 -32.37
CA GLY A 305 32.05 7.09 -32.80
C GLY A 305 33.35 7.49 -32.08
N ALA A 306 33.39 7.29 -30.76
CA ALA A 306 34.59 7.53 -29.95
C ALA A 306 35.74 6.60 -30.32
N PHE A 307 35.45 5.29 -30.55
CA PHE A 307 36.43 4.30 -31.01
C PHE A 307 37.04 4.72 -32.36
N LEU A 308 36.20 5.09 -33.32
CA LEU A 308 36.65 5.55 -34.64
C LEU A 308 37.47 6.87 -34.53
N ALA A 309 37.05 7.80 -33.70
CA ALA A 309 37.79 9.04 -33.46
C ALA A 309 39.20 8.77 -32.86
N LEU A 310 39.25 7.88 -31.83
CA LEU A 310 40.53 7.49 -31.23
C LEU A 310 41.44 6.73 -32.22
N ALA A 311 40.85 5.85 -33.03
CA ALA A 311 41.58 5.15 -34.06
C ALA A 311 42.16 6.10 -35.11
N TYR A 312 41.38 7.10 -35.56
CA TYR A 312 41.81 8.14 -36.47
C TYR A 312 42.94 9.00 -35.88
N LEU A 313 42.78 9.50 -34.65
CA LEU A 313 43.78 10.30 -33.94
C LEU A 313 45.08 9.50 -33.73
N SER A 314 44.98 8.20 -33.43
CA SER A 314 46.12 7.33 -33.32
C SER A 314 46.81 7.12 -34.68
N PHE A 315 46.01 6.89 -35.73
CA PHE A 315 46.56 6.73 -37.09
C PHE A 315 47.29 8.02 -37.58
N ALA A 316 46.68 9.21 -37.36
CA ALA A 316 47.30 10.49 -37.65
C ALA A 316 48.64 10.64 -36.91
N ASN A 317 48.65 10.33 -35.60
CA ASN A 317 49.85 10.39 -34.79
C ASN A 317 50.93 9.43 -35.30
N VAL A 318 50.59 8.19 -35.66
CA VAL A 318 51.53 7.18 -36.21
C VAL A 318 52.05 7.63 -37.56
N ARG A 319 51.16 8.15 -38.44
CA ARG A 319 51.59 8.62 -39.78
C ARG A 319 52.63 9.74 -39.70
N GLU A 320 52.46 10.70 -38.80
CA GLU A 320 53.43 11.79 -38.58
C GLU A 320 54.77 11.26 -37.99
N ARG A 321 54.80 10.07 -37.36
CA ARG A 321 55.96 9.47 -36.73
C ARG A 321 56.66 8.43 -37.60
N LEU A 322 56.16 8.19 -38.80
CA LEU A 322 56.76 7.18 -39.68
C LEU A 322 58.26 7.35 -39.86
N PRO A 323 58.84 8.60 -40.07
CA PRO A 323 60.28 8.79 -40.14
C PRO A 323 61.04 8.43 -38.85
N GLU A 324 60.48 8.81 -37.68
CA GLU A 324 61.03 8.49 -36.35
C GLU A 324 61.07 6.96 -36.15
N ILE A 325 59.96 6.27 -36.49
CA ILE A 325 59.87 4.79 -36.42
C ILE A 325 60.85 4.11 -37.36
N GLY A 326 61.03 4.66 -38.56
CA GLY A 326 62.03 4.20 -39.51
C GLY A 326 63.45 4.30 -38.96
N THR A 327 63.81 5.44 -38.32
CA THR A 327 65.11 5.63 -37.69
C THR A 327 65.34 4.67 -36.53
N LEU A 328 64.33 4.47 -35.66
CA LEU A 328 64.40 3.49 -34.54
C LEU A 328 64.67 2.08 -35.03
N ARG A 329 64.00 1.68 -36.09
CA ARG A 329 64.21 0.36 -36.70
C ARG A 329 65.59 0.20 -37.34
N ALA A 330 66.09 1.30 -37.98
CA ALA A 330 67.44 1.31 -38.58
C ALA A 330 68.55 1.14 -37.50
N ILE A 331 68.34 1.69 -36.29
CA ILE A 331 69.24 1.54 -35.15
C ILE A 331 69.08 0.18 -34.45
N GLY A 332 68.13 -0.70 -34.88
CA GLY A 332 67.95 -2.03 -34.37
C GLY A 332 66.93 -2.19 -33.23
N VAL A 333 66.04 -1.20 -33.00
CA VAL A 333 64.96 -1.34 -32.04
C VAL A 333 63.92 -2.35 -32.58
N SER A 334 63.59 -3.36 -31.77
CA SER A 334 62.65 -4.39 -32.16
C SER A 334 61.23 -3.88 -32.38
N ASN A 335 60.49 -4.47 -33.33
CA ASN A 335 59.09 -4.14 -33.61
C ASN A 335 58.19 -4.23 -32.36
N LEU A 336 58.46 -5.18 -31.48
CA LEU A 336 57.74 -5.35 -30.24
C LEU A 336 57.88 -4.14 -29.29
N LYS A 337 59.09 -3.57 -29.18
CA LYS A 337 59.34 -2.37 -28.35
C LYS A 337 58.62 -1.15 -28.90
N ILE A 338 58.54 -1.02 -30.24
CA ILE A 338 57.81 0.05 -30.93
C ILE A 338 56.30 -0.15 -30.68
N ALA A 339 55.79 -1.35 -30.81
CA ALA A 339 54.38 -1.67 -30.52
C ALA A 339 54.01 -1.33 -29.08
N ILE A 340 54.84 -1.77 -28.12
CA ILE A 340 54.60 -1.48 -26.70
C ILE A 340 54.58 0.04 -26.45
N LEU A 341 55.47 0.80 -27.07
CA LEU A 341 55.48 2.26 -26.91
C LEU A 341 54.17 2.92 -27.38
N LEU A 342 53.65 2.53 -28.55
CA LEU A 342 52.44 3.06 -29.13
C LEU A 342 51.20 2.66 -28.28
N LEU A 343 51.12 1.41 -27.88
CA LEU A 343 50.04 0.90 -27.05
C LEU A 343 50.03 1.48 -25.63
N THR A 344 51.22 1.68 -25.04
CA THR A 344 51.35 2.33 -23.72
C THR A 344 50.83 3.78 -23.74
N ARG A 345 51.11 4.49 -24.84
CA ARG A 345 50.55 5.84 -25.05
C ARG A 345 49.01 5.83 -25.08
N ALA A 346 48.46 4.86 -25.81
CA ALA A 346 47.01 4.73 -25.91
C ALA A 346 46.37 4.33 -24.55
N ALA A 347 47.01 3.43 -23.82
CA ALA A 347 46.56 3.05 -22.47
C ALA A 347 46.62 4.25 -21.49
N LEU A 348 47.63 5.10 -21.61
CA LEU A 348 47.72 6.33 -20.85
C LEU A 348 46.59 7.33 -21.18
N ILE A 349 46.21 7.48 -22.46
CA ILE A 349 45.06 8.28 -22.87
C ILE A 349 43.79 7.76 -22.20
N GLY A 350 43.56 6.43 -22.23
CA GLY A 350 42.42 5.81 -21.58
C GLY A 350 42.43 5.99 -20.07
N LEU A 351 43.57 5.84 -19.42
CA LEU A 351 43.71 6.01 -17.97
C LEU A 351 43.43 7.46 -17.52
N LEU A 352 43.98 8.42 -18.24
CA LEU A 352 43.73 9.83 -17.94
C LEU A 352 42.28 10.24 -18.21
N ALA A 353 41.67 9.72 -19.27
CA ALA A 353 40.25 9.89 -19.52
C ALA A 353 39.39 9.31 -18.39
N THR A 354 39.76 8.13 -17.88
CA THR A 354 39.09 7.50 -16.72
C THR A 354 39.25 8.36 -15.45
N CYS A 355 40.45 8.86 -15.17
CA CYS A 355 40.69 9.75 -14.02
C CYS A 355 39.85 11.03 -14.12
N LEU A 356 39.80 11.64 -15.32
CA LEU A 356 39.02 12.84 -15.54
C LEU A 356 37.51 12.61 -15.35
N THR A 357 36.97 11.54 -15.94
CA THR A 357 35.58 11.17 -15.79
C THR A 357 35.24 10.76 -14.36
N PHE A 358 36.12 10.07 -13.65
CA PHE A 358 35.96 9.78 -12.23
C PHE A 358 35.87 11.06 -11.39
N SER A 359 36.71 12.04 -11.67
CA SER A 359 36.66 13.36 -10.98
C SER A 359 35.35 14.09 -11.26
N ILE A 360 34.87 14.05 -12.49
CA ILE A 360 33.57 14.61 -12.90
C ILE A 360 32.42 13.85 -12.22
N SER A 361 32.46 12.52 -12.22
CA SER A 361 31.41 11.70 -11.58
C SER A 361 31.27 12.00 -10.09
N LYS A 362 32.39 12.21 -9.38
CA LYS A 362 32.39 12.62 -7.98
C LYS A 362 31.79 14.01 -7.77
N ALA A 363 32.08 14.96 -8.65
CA ALA A 363 31.53 16.31 -8.57
C ALA A 363 30.03 16.36 -8.79
N PHE A 364 29.49 15.49 -9.63
CA PHE A 364 28.06 15.41 -9.96
C PHE A 364 27.33 14.22 -9.29
N SER A 365 28.00 13.49 -8.39
CA SER A 365 27.43 12.34 -7.66
C SER A 365 26.94 11.20 -8.55
N PHE A 366 27.55 11.01 -9.72
CA PHE A 366 27.24 9.88 -10.60
C PHE A 366 27.89 8.60 -10.12
N SER A 367 27.22 7.46 -10.35
CA SER A 367 27.78 6.16 -10.12
C SER A 367 28.88 5.86 -11.14
N PHE A 368 30.08 5.46 -10.67
CA PHE A 368 31.20 5.10 -11.53
C PHE A 368 31.55 3.61 -11.38
N PRO A 369 31.30 2.78 -12.40
CA PRO A 369 31.55 1.35 -12.31
C PRO A 369 33.03 1.03 -12.12
N PRO A 370 33.43 0.19 -11.17
CA PRO A 370 34.85 -0.12 -10.91
C PRO A 370 35.56 -0.79 -12.10
N LEU A 371 34.86 -1.57 -12.90
CA LEU A 371 35.41 -2.18 -14.12
C LEU A 371 35.86 -1.16 -15.17
N SER A 372 35.37 0.07 -15.13
CA SER A 372 35.76 1.14 -16.08
C SER A 372 37.27 1.43 -16.05
N TRP A 373 37.91 1.25 -14.90
CA TRP A 373 39.36 1.46 -14.75
C TRP A 373 40.21 0.52 -15.62
N LEU A 374 39.72 -0.68 -15.89
CA LEU A 374 40.41 -1.65 -16.75
C LEU A 374 39.90 -1.59 -18.18
N PHE A 375 38.60 -1.47 -18.37
CA PHE A 375 37.94 -1.54 -19.68
C PHE A 375 38.33 -0.39 -20.62
N ILE A 376 38.33 0.84 -20.10
CA ILE A 376 38.58 2.04 -20.92
C ILE A 376 40.00 2.09 -21.46
N PRO A 377 41.08 1.86 -20.67
CA PRO A 377 42.44 1.77 -21.23
C PRO A 377 42.59 0.65 -22.25
N LEU A 378 41.93 -0.49 -22.08
CA LEU A 378 41.94 -1.59 -23.04
C LEU A 378 41.28 -1.23 -24.37
N VAL A 379 40.12 -0.54 -24.33
CA VAL A 379 39.43 -0.06 -25.52
C VAL A 379 40.29 0.96 -26.27
N SER A 380 40.93 1.87 -25.55
CA SER A 380 41.84 2.86 -26.13
C SER A 380 43.07 2.21 -26.80
N ALA A 381 43.64 1.17 -26.18
CA ALA A 381 44.72 0.36 -26.76
C ALA A 381 44.23 -0.42 -28.00
N ALA A 382 43.06 -1.01 -27.97
CA ALA A 382 42.44 -1.68 -29.10
C ALA A 382 42.20 -0.74 -30.31
N ALA A 383 41.73 0.46 -30.07
CA ALA A 383 41.53 1.46 -31.12
C ALA A 383 42.84 1.84 -31.85
N THR A 384 43.97 1.72 -31.16
CA THR A 384 45.28 2.02 -31.74
C THR A 384 45.97 0.85 -32.42
N TRP A 385 45.40 -0.37 -32.30
CA TRP A 385 46.01 -1.60 -32.80
C TRP A 385 46.26 -1.57 -34.32
N LEU A 386 45.26 -1.13 -35.10
CA LEU A 386 45.39 -1.05 -36.58
C LEU A 386 46.47 -0.05 -37.01
N SER A 387 46.60 1.07 -36.37
CA SER A 387 47.66 2.04 -36.67
C SER A 387 49.04 1.52 -36.29
N THR A 388 49.11 0.73 -35.23
CA THR A 388 50.36 0.05 -34.80
C THR A 388 50.79 -1.01 -35.83
N ILE A 389 49.87 -1.85 -36.32
CA ILE A 389 50.14 -2.81 -37.36
C ILE A 389 50.61 -2.10 -38.61
N TYR A 390 49.92 -1.04 -39.05
CA TYR A 390 50.30 -0.25 -40.19
C TYR A 390 51.76 0.26 -40.10
N ALA A 391 52.16 0.78 -38.93
CA ALA A 391 53.55 1.24 -38.72
C ALA A 391 54.57 0.12 -38.79
N LEU A 392 54.24 -1.09 -38.32
CA LEU A 392 55.16 -2.22 -38.23
C LEU A 392 55.29 -2.97 -39.53
N THR A 393 54.31 -2.94 -40.41
CA THR A 393 54.31 -3.67 -41.70
C THR A 393 55.02 -2.90 -42.82
N ARG A 394 55.29 -1.63 -42.67
CA ARG A 394 55.99 -0.82 -43.65
C ARG A 394 57.50 -1.07 -43.60
N ASP A 395 58.10 -1.12 -44.79
CA ASP A 395 59.55 -1.28 -44.94
C ASP A 395 60.32 -0.04 -44.40
N SER A 396 61.39 -0.29 -43.63
CA SER A 396 62.17 0.80 -43.01
C SER A 396 62.77 1.76 -44.05
N VAL A 397 63.12 1.32 -45.26
CA VAL A 397 63.63 2.14 -46.35
C VAL A 397 62.55 3.10 -46.90
N VAL A 398 61.29 2.61 -47.01
CA VAL A 398 60.15 3.42 -47.44
C VAL A 398 59.77 4.47 -46.37
N LEU A 399 59.90 4.09 -45.10
CA LEU A 399 59.62 5.02 -43.97
C LEU A 399 60.58 6.19 -43.88
N LEU A 400 61.85 6.02 -44.32
CA LEU A 400 62.87 7.09 -44.35
C LEU A 400 62.73 8.00 -45.57
N ARG A 401 62.01 7.59 -46.63
CA ARG A 401 61.77 8.40 -47.85
C ARG A 401 60.51 9.24 -47.81
N CYS A 402 59.67 9.11 -46.77
CA CYS A 402 58.46 9.92 -46.60
C CYS A 402 58.80 11.25 -45.92
N ASN A 403 59.59 12.08 -46.55
CA ASN A 403 59.76 13.52 -46.24
C ASN A 403 59.13 14.32 -47.34
#